data_c751bff9949b8c9dd15ece77198f5b95
#
_entry.id   c751bff9949b8c9dd15ece77198f5b95
#
_cell.length_a   1.000
_cell.length_b   1.000
_cell.length_c   1.000
_cell.angle_alpha   90.00
_cell.angle_beta   90.00
_cell.angle_gamma   90.00
#
_symmetry.space_group_name_H-M   'P 1'
#
loop_
_entity.id
_entity.type
_entity.pdbx_description
1 polymer ?
#
loop_
_entity_poly.entity_id
_entity_poly.type
_entity_poly.pdbx_seq_one_letter_code
_entity_poly.pdbx_strand_id
1 'polypeptide(L)'
;MKKFFLNLINKFFSFFNLKLVKVGSYEYLSKLPRSFLLYSAFNRNQKDKVLKFLDKSKSQLGQDIFVVANSDNKKENFFIEFGATDGVTISNTYLLEKELNWKGILVEPASIWHQNLEKNRNCIIDKRCIYTKSGEKMEFLPHIMTKQAFF
;
A
#
# COMPACT_ATOMS: atom_id res chain seq x y z
N MET A 1 -23.56 33.35 8.59
CA MET A 1 -24.09 33.12 7.24
C MET A 1 -23.20 32.23 6.36
N LYS A 2 -21.92 32.52 6.10
CA LYS A 2 -21.05 31.71 5.20
C LYS A 2 -20.90 30.22 5.60
N LYS A 3 -20.78 29.90 6.91
CA LYS A 3 -20.68 28.50 7.37
C LYS A 3 -21.97 27.69 7.15
N PHE A 4 -23.13 28.33 7.34
CA PHE A 4 -24.44 27.69 7.14
C PHE A 4 -24.66 27.34 5.67
N PHE A 5 -24.35 28.26 4.76
CA PHE A 5 -24.46 28.05 3.32
C PHE A 5 -23.53 26.95 2.81
N LEU A 6 -22.28 26.91 3.30
CA LEU A 6 -21.33 25.87 2.96
C LEU A 6 -21.78 24.46 3.43
N ASN A 7 -22.37 24.39 4.62
CA ASN A 7 -22.92 23.13 5.14
C ASN A 7 -24.14 22.65 4.34
N LEU A 8 -25.00 23.55 3.88
CA LEU A 8 -26.14 23.20 3.03
C LEU A 8 -25.69 22.66 1.68
N ILE A 9 -24.71 23.33 1.05
CA ILE A 9 -24.12 22.91 -0.21
C ILE A 9 -23.39 21.55 -0.04
N ASN A 10 -22.61 21.37 1.01
CA ASN A 10 -21.95 20.10 1.27
C ASN A 10 -22.94 18.95 1.51
N LYS A 11 -24.09 19.21 2.14
CA LYS A 11 -25.16 18.24 2.32
C LYS A 11 -25.80 17.83 0.99
N PHE A 12 -25.96 18.77 0.05
CA PHE A 12 -26.42 18.47 -1.31
C PHE A 12 -25.39 17.62 -2.08
N PHE A 13 -24.11 18.00 -2.06
CA PHE A 13 -23.06 17.26 -2.75
C PHE A 13 -22.74 15.90 -2.11
N SER A 14 -23.00 15.71 -0.82
CA SER A 14 -22.82 14.41 -0.15
C SER A 14 -23.77 13.33 -0.69
N PHE A 15 -24.91 13.72 -1.25
CA PHE A 15 -25.83 12.83 -1.96
C PHE A 15 -25.16 12.19 -3.20
N PHE A 16 -24.19 12.88 -3.81
CA PHE A 16 -23.39 12.40 -4.94
C PHE A 16 -21.98 11.89 -4.53
N ASN A 17 -21.73 11.64 -3.25
CA ASN A 17 -20.39 11.33 -2.70
C ASN A 17 -19.33 12.41 -3.01
N LEU A 18 -19.72 13.66 -3.17
CA LEU A 18 -18.85 14.80 -3.43
C LEU A 18 -18.77 15.71 -2.19
N LYS A 19 -17.63 16.35 -2.01
CA LYS A 19 -17.42 17.35 -0.95
C LYS A 19 -16.70 18.56 -1.50
N LEU A 20 -17.25 19.75 -1.26
CA LEU A 20 -16.58 21.01 -1.58
C LEU A 20 -15.53 21.34 -0.52
N VAL A 21 -14.31 21.56 -0.97
CA VAL A 21 -13.18 22.02 -0.13
C VAL A 21 -12.60 23.31 -0.71
N LYS A 22 -12.02 24.15 0.14
CA LYS A 22 -11.29 25.33 -0.35
C LYS A 22 -10.08 24.88 -1.19
N VAL A 23 -9.77 25.59 -2.27
CA VAL A 23 -8.61 25.33 -3.13
C VAL A 23 -7.32 25.22 -2.30
N GLY A 24 -7.08 26.13 -1.36
CA GLY A 24 -5.90 26.06 -0.47
C GLY A 24 -5.87 24.82 0.44
N SER A 25 -7.05 24.26 0.81
CA SER A 25 -7.11 22.98 1.53
C SER A 25 -6.74 21.80 0.63
N TYR A 26 -7.13 21.84 -0.66
CA TYR A 26 -6.74 20.84 -1.63
C TYR A 26 -5.22 20.83 -1.85
N GLU A 27 -4.60 22.00 -2.06
CA GLU A 27 -3.14 22.13 -2.21
C GLU A 27 -2.39 21.63 -0.97
N TYR A 28 -2.90 21.91 0.22
CA TYR A 28 -2.32 21.39 1.46
C TYR A 28 -2.45 19.86 1.53
N LEU A 29 -3.64 19.30 1.27
CA LEU A 29 -3.88 17.85 1.30
C LEU A 29 -3.06 17.10 0.25
N SER A 30 -2.85 17.69 -0.94
CA SER A 30 -2.04 17.06 -1.99
C SER A 30 -0.56 16.94 -1.63
N LYS A 31 -0.07 17.73 -0.66
CA LYS A 31 1.29 17.69 -0.13
C LYS A 31 1.47 16.70 1.03
N LEU A 32 0.38 16.20 1.60
CA LEU A 32 0.47 15.24 2.69
C LEU A 32 0.85 13.85 2.17
N PRO A 33 1.63 13.09 2.93
CA PRO A 33 1.87 11.68 2.64
C PRO A 33 0.55 10.92 2.46
N ARG A 34 0.46 10.05 1.48
CA ARG A 34 -0.76 9.27 1.19
C ARG A 34 -1.22 8.43 2.36
N SER A 35 -0.28 7.88 3.13
CA SER A 35 -0.56 7.19 4.40
C SER A 35 -1.30 8.07 5.40
N PHE A 36 -0.98 9.36 5.47
CA PHE A 36 -1.67 10.31 6.34
C PHE A 36 -3.08 10.63 5.86
N LEU A 37 -3.29 10.75 4.54
CA LEU A 37 -4.62 10.92 3.97
C LEU A 37 -5.50 9.70 4.27
N LEU A 38 -4.95 8.50 4.10
CA LEU A 38 -5.64 7.26 4.45
C LEU A 38 -5.95 7.21 5.96
N TYR A 39 -4.99 7.58 6.82
CA TYR A 39 -5.20 7.69 8.26
C TYR A 39 -6.37 8.61 8.62
N SER A 40 -6.52 9.73 7.93
CA SER A 40 -7.61 10.67 8.20
C SER A 40 -9.00 10.08 7.93
N ALA A 41 -9.11 9.10 7.03
CA ALA A 41 -10.35 8.40 6.67
C ALA A 41 -10.75 7.31 7.67
N PHE A 42 -9.83 6.85 8.53
CA PHE A 42 -10.09 5.81 9.50
C PHE A 42 -10.96 6.28 10.67
N ASN A 43 -11.74 5.36 11.25
CA ASN A 43 -12.42 5.58 12.52
C ASN A 43 -11.41 5.56 13.69
N ARG A 44 -11.87 5.92 14.89
CA ARG A 44 -11.01 6.05 16.09
C ARG A 44 -10.24 4.76 16.39
N ASN A 45 -10.92 3.61 16.41
CA ASN A 45 -10.28 2.33 16.75
C ASN A 45 -9.22 1.92 15.73
N GLN A 46 -9.46 2.20 14.44
CA GLN A 46 -8.49 1.97 13.39
C GLN A 46 -7.29 2.91 13.50
N LYS A 47 -7.51 4.18 13.83
CA LYS A 47 -6.44 5.18 14.05
C LYS A 47 -5.49 4.75 15.14
N ASP A 48 -6.01 4.28 16.27
CA ASP A 48 -5.20 3.80 17.39
C ASP A 48 -4.33 2.59 17.00
N LYS A 49 -4.83 1.72 16.12
CA LYS A 49 -4.06 0.57 15.60
C LYS A 49 -2.90 1.00 14.70
N VAL A 50 -3.11 1.97 13.81
CA VAL A 50 -2.16 2.27 12.73
C VAL A 50 -1.15 3.37 13.06
N LEU A 51 -1.41 4.19 14.07
CA LEU A 51 -0.63 5.39 14.37
C LEU A 51 0.89 5.12 14.45
N LYS A 52 1.29 4.03 15.09
CA LYS A 52 2.70 3.65 15.27
C LYS A 52 3.37 3.07 14.01
N PHE A 53 2.63 2.89 12.93
CA PHE A 53 3.12 2.27 11.70
C PHE A 53 3.15 3.23 10.50
N LEU A 54 2.61 4.45 10.64
CA LEU A 54 2.49 5.39 9.52
C LEU A 54 3.84 5.76 8.90
N ASP A 55 4.86 5.95 9.71
CA ASP A 55 6.23 6.27 9.31
C ASP A 55 7.03 5.06 8.82
N LYS A 56 6.54 3.86 9.11
CA LYS A 56 7.18 2.58 8.73
C LYS A 56 6.65 2.00 7.43
N SER A 57 5.53 2.53 6.92
CA SER A 57 4.92 2.09 5.67
C SER A 57 5.90 2.24 4.50
N LYS A 58 6.01 1.19 3.70
CA LYS A 58 6.77 1.17 2.44
C LYS A 58 5.88 1.16 1.22
N SER A 59 4.57 0.96 1.41
CA SER A 59 3.63 0.87 0.30
C SER A 59 3.43 2.21 -0.40
N GLN A 60 3.15 2.15 -1.69
CA GLN A 60 3.00 3.35 -2.53
C GLN A 60 1.76 4.19 -2.13
N LEU A 61 0.68 3.54 -1.72
CA LEU A 61 -0.62 4.17 -1.44
C LEU A 61 -1.11 3.96 -0.01
N GLY A 62 -0.31 3.34 0.88
CA GLY A 62 -0.70 2.99 2.24
C GLY A 62 -1.56 1.72 2.31
N GLN A 63 -1.40 0.78 1.35
CA GLN A 63 -2.13 -0.49 1.34
C GLN A 63 -1.82 -1.32 2.58
N ASP A 64 -0.57 -1.36 3.02
CA ASP A 64 -0.14 -1.99 4.27
C ASP A 64 -0.84 -1.37 5.50
N ILE A 65 -0.95 -0.05 5.56
CA ILE A 65 -1.67 0.66 6.62
C ILE A 65 -3.16 0.32 6.61
N PHE A 66 -3.77 0.23 5.41
CA PHE A 66 -5.16 -0.20 5.27
C PHE A 66 -5.39 -1.61 5.79
N VAL A 67 -4.49 -2.54 5.49
CA VAL A 67 -4.52 -3.92 5.99
C VAL A 67 -4.42 -3.94 7.50
N VAL A 68 -3.47 -3.23 8.11
CA VAL A 68 -3.31 -3.13 9.57
C VAL A 68 -4.57 -2.58 10.24
N ALA A 69 -5.20 -1.56 9.66
CA ALA A 69 -6.41 -0.95 10.19
C ALA A 69 -7.60 -1.93 10.28
N ASN A 70 -7.68 -2.86 9.33
CA ASN A 70 -8.82 -3.76 9.14
C ASN A 70 -8.55 -5.21 9.58
N SER A 71 -7.30 -5.56 9.88
CA SER A 71 -6.95 -6.92 10.32
C SER A 71 -7.12 -7.10 11.83
N ASP A 72 -7.30 -8.36 12.24
CA ASP A 72 -7.15 -8.79 13.63
C ASP A 72 -5.69 -9.21 13.86
N ASN A 73 -4.89 -8.30 14.43
CA ASN A 73 -3.46 -8.53 14.67
C ASN A 73 -3.17 -9.55 15.80
N LYS A 74 -4.20 -10.12 16.42
CA LYS A 74 -4.07 -11.17 17.44
C LYS A 74 -4.02 -12.57 16.84
N LYS A 75 -4.32 -12.72 15.55
CA LYS A 75 -4.29 -14.00 14.84
C LYS A 75 -3.05 -14.11 13.97
N GLU A 76 -2.61 -15.33 13.71
CA GLU A 76 -1.64 -15.56 12.64
C GLU A 76 -2.25 -15.16 11.31
N ASN A 77 -1.61 -14.25 10.63
CA ASN A 77 -2.06 -13.75 9.33
C ASN A 77 -1.02 -14.13 8.27
N PHE A 78 -1.50 -14.24 7.04
CA PHE A 78 -0.68 -14.65 5.90
C PHE A 78 -0.89 -13.69 4.74
N PHE A 79 0.17 -13.36 4.01
CA PHE A 79 0.13 -12.50 2.83
C PHE A 79 0.68 -13.19 1.60
N ILE A 80 0.25 -12.73 0.43
CA ILE A 80 0.86 -13.04 -0.86
C ILE A 80 1.05 -11.72 -1.59
N GLU A 81 2.27 -11.47 -2.09
CA GLU A 81 2.60 -10.30 -2.88
C GLU A 81 3.23 -10.72 -4.21
N PHE A 82 2.70 -10.21 -5.31
CA PHE A 82 3.23 -10.44 -6.66
C PHE A 82 4.02 -9.22 -7.13
N GLY A 83 5.17 -9.44 -7.79
CA GLY A 83 6.05 -8.39 -8.24
C GLY A 83 6.78 -7.73 -7.06
N ALA A 84 7.37 -8.55 -6.20
CA ALA A 84 7.97 -8.10 -4.94
C ALA A 84 9.25 -7.27 -5.11
N THR A 85 9.86 -7.26 -6.29
CA THR A 85 11.10 -6.55 -6.62
C THR A 85 12.22 -6.80 -5.58
N ASP A 86 12.77 -5.75 -4.97
CA ASP A 86 13.79 -5.86 -3.91
C ASP A 86 13.20 -6.23 -2.53
N GLY A 87 11.88 -6.34 -2.42
CA GLY A 87 11.14 -6.68 -1.20
C GLY A 87 10.97 -5.53 -0.20
N VAL A 88 11.43 -4.32 -0.52
CA VAL A 88 11.34 -3.13 0.36
C VAL A 88 10.68 -1.97 -0.36
N THR A 89 11.21 -1.59 -1.53
CA THR A 89 10.77 -0.43 -2.29
C THR A 89 9.33 -0.63 -2.74
N ILE A 90 8.43 0.27 -2.32
CA ILE A 90 6.98 0.23 -2.59
C ILE A 90 6.26 -1.07 -2.21
N SER A 91 6.87 -1.93 -1.36
CA SER A 91 6.26 -3.19 -0.92
C SER A 91 5.01 -2.96 -0.08
N ASN A 92 3.96 -3.72 -0.38
CA ASN A 92 2.70 -3.70 0.36
C ASN A 92 2.71 -4.62 1.59
N THR A 93 3.73 -5.46 1.75
CA THR A 93 3.78 -6.48 2.80
C THR A 93 5.02 -6.40 3.69
N TYR A 94 5.97 -5.49 3.40
CA TYR A 94 7.17 -5.31 4.20
C TYR A 94 6.84 -5.02 5.67
N LEU A 95 5.95 -4.06 5.93
CA LEU A 95 5.49 -3.72 7.26
C LEU A 95 4.80 -4.90 7.96
N LEU A 96 3.99 -5.66 7.22
CA LEU A 96 3.26 -6.81 7.76
C LEU A 96 4.22 -7.90 8.26
N GLU A 97 5.29 -8.17 7.51
CA GLU A 97 6.32 -9.12 7.91
C GLU A 97 7.18 -8.58 9.06
N LYS A 98 7.76 -7.39 8.90
CA LYS A 98 8.80 -6.89 9.81
C LYS A 98 8.26 -6.38 11.14
N GLU A 99 7.08 -5.80 11.16
CA GLU A 99 6.50 -5.19 12.35
C GLU A 99 5.41 -6.05 13.01
N LEU A 100 4.75 -6.90 12.23
CA LEU A 100 3.61 -7.70 12.71
C LEU A 100 3.88 -9.22 12.68
N ASN A 101 5.08 -9.63 12.24
CA ASN A 101 5.50 -11.05 12.16
C ASN A 101 4.54 -11.92 11.31
N TRP A 102 3.87 -11.33 10.34
CA TRP A 102 3.08 -12.10 9.41
C TRP A 102 3.96 -12.99 8.55
N LYS A 103 3.46 -14.16 8.21
CA LYS A 103 4.09 -15.06 7.25
C LYS A 103 3.54 -14.82 5.85
N GLY A 104 4.27 -15.21 4.81
CA GLY A 104 3.76 -15.00 3.47
C GLY A 104 4.63 -15.58 2.37
N ILE A 105 4.17 -15.32 1.15
CA ILE A 105 4.86 -15.66 -0.08
C ILE A 105 5.06 -14.39 -0.89
N LEU A 106 6.28 -14.19 -1.36
CA LEU A 106 6.64 -13.18 -2.34
C LEU A 106 6.90 -13.86 -3.68
N VAL A 107 6.33 -13.33 -4.73
CA VAL A 107 6.52 -13.84 -6.08
C VAL A 107 7.26 -12.79 -6.91
N GLU A 108 8.46 -13.14 -7.40
CA GLU A 108 9.27 -12.25 -8.23
C GLU A 108 10.04 -13.04 -9.28
N PRO A 109 9.63 -13.01 -10.56
CA PRO A 109 10.29 -13.77 -11.62
C PRO A 109 11.59 -13.13 -12.12
N ALA A 110 11.81 -11.82 -11.91
CA ALA A 110 12.97 -11.13 -12.42
C ALA A 110 14.21 -11.41 -11.57
N SER A 111 15.17 -12.14 -12.14
CA SER A 111 16.39 -12.58 -11.45
C SER A 111 17.26 -11.43 -10.90
N ILE A 112 17.15 -10.24 -11.50
CA ILE A 112 17.90 -9.04 -11.05
C ILE A 112 17.55 -8.61 -9.63
N TRP A 113 16.36 -8.99 -9.13
CA TRP A 113 15.90 -8.64 -7.78
C TRP A 113 16.20 -9.71 -6.74
N HIS A 114 16.44 -10.96 -7.14
CA HIS A 114 16.47 -12.11 -6.21
C HIS A 114 17.46 -11.93 -5.07
N GLN A 115 18.67 -11.46 -5.35
CA GLN A 115 19.69 -11.28 -4.32
C GLN A 115 19.26 -10.28 -3.24
N ASN A 116 18.69 -9.14 -3.64
CA ASN A 116 18.21 -8.12 -2.71
C ASN A 116 16.96 -8.60 -1.98
N LEU A 117 16.04 -9.25 -2.69
CA LEU A 117 14.82 -9.80 -2.13
C LEU A 117 15.12 -10.83 -1.03
N GLU A 118 16.00 -11.79 -1.28
CA GLU A 118 16.42 -12.81 -0.30
C GLU A 118 17.15 -12.21 0.92
N LYS A 119 17.92 -11.13 0.70
CA LYS A 119 18.58 -10.41 1.79
C LYS A 119 17.58 -9.64 2.67
N ASN A 120 16.56 -9.07 2.08
CA ASN A 120 15.64 -8.15 2.74
C ASN A 120 14.46 -8.84 3.44
N ARG A 121 14.07 -10.04 2.97
CA ARG A 121 12.84 -10.70 3.40
C ARG A 121 13.12 -12.12 3.92
N ASN A 122 12.31 -12.55 4.91
CA ASN A 122 12.45 -13.87 5.56
C ASN A 122 11.27 -14.81 5.26
N CYS A 123 10.36 -14.41 4.40
CA CYS A 123 9.22 -15.21 3.97
C CYS A 123 9.58 -16.12 2.79
N ILE A 124 8.63 -16.92 2.32
CA ILE A 124 8.81 -17.78 1.16
C ILE A 124 8.94 -16.92 -0.09
N ILE A 125 9.97 -17.17 -0.89
CA ILE A 125 10.19 -16.49 -2.17
C ILE A 125 9.96 -17.49 -3.31
N ASP A 126 8.98 -17.20 -4.17
CA ASP A 126 8.70 -17.94 -5.39
C ASP A 126 9.21 -17.15 -6.61
N LYS A 127 10.13 -17.74 -7.34
CA LYS A 127 10.79 -17.12 -8.51
C LYS A 127 10.06 -17.36 -9.83
N ARG A 128 8.88 -18.00 -9.78
CA ARG A 128 8.09 -18.34 -10.97
C ARG A 128 7.19 -17.18 -11.39
N CYS A 129 6.90 -17.11 -12.69
CA CYS A 129 5.83 -16.26 -13.19
C CYS A 129 4.46 -16.80 -12.78
N ILE A 130 3.54 -15.90 -12.44
CA ILE A 130 2.12 -16.25 -12.27
C ILE A 130 1.42 -16.05 -13.60
N TYR A 131 0.74 -17.10 -14.06
CA TYR A 131 -0.01 -17.10 -15.31
C TYR A 131 -1.30 -17.92 -15.20
N THR A 132 -2.17 -17.81 -16.23
CA THR A 132 -3.49 -18.47 -16.25
C THR A 132 -3.43 -19.99 -16.32
N LYS A 133 -2.33 -20.55 -16.85
CA LYS A 133 -2.12 -21.99 -16.97
C LYS A 133 -0.82 -22.42 -16.30
N SER A 134 -0.91 -23.43 -15.46
CA SER A 134 0.27 -24.04 -14.84
C SER A 134 1.08 -24.84 -15.86
N GLY A 135 2.41 -24.73 -15.76
CA GLY A 135 3.34 -25.49 -16.60
C GLY A 135 3.63 -24.91 -17.99
N GLU A 136 2.99 -23.81 -18.37
CA GLU A 136 3.40 -23.06 -19.57
C GLU A 136 4.78 -22.42 -19.36
N LYS A 137 5.64 -22.56 -20.37
CA LYS A 137 6.92 -21.86 -20.42
C LYS A 137 6.70 -20.50 -21.08
N MET A 138 7.09 -19.44 -20.40
CA MET A 138 7.07 -18.09 -20.94
C MET A 138 8.48 -17.52 -20.97
N GLU A 139 8.78 -16.76 -21.99
CA GLU A 139 10.02 -15.97 -22.06
C GLU A 139 9.80 -14.71 -21.23
N PHE A 140 10.60 -14.54 -20.18
CA PHE A 140 10.58 -13.34 -19.35
C PHE A 140 11.70 -12.42 -19.85
N LEU A 141 11.33 -11.35 -20.54
CA LEU A 141 12.25 -10.30 -20.94
C LEU A 141 12.38 -9.28 -19.78
N PRO A 142 13.50 -9.25 -19.07
CA PRO A 142 13.70 -8.23 -18.05
C PRO A 142 13.76 -6.88 -18.75
N HIS A 143 12.74 -6.05 -18.59
CA HIS A 143 12.78 -4.68 -19.04
C HIS A 143 13.85 -3.96 -18.22
N ILE A 144 14.91 -3.52 -18.87
CA ILE A 144 15.92 -2.66 -18.24
C ILE A 144 15.20 -1.33 -17.97
N MET A 145 14.73 -1.16 -16.74
CA MET A 145 14.17 0.11 -16.30
C MET A 145 15.31 1.13 -16.31
N THR A 146 15.41 1.90 -17.36
CA THR A 146 16.17 3.14 -17.33
C THR A 146 15.58 4.03 -16.25
N LYS A 147 16.42 4.76 -15.52
CA LYS A 147 16.08 5.60 -14.35
C LYS A 147 14.94 6.64 -14.56
N GLN A 148 14.26 6.62 -15.71
CA GLN A 148 13.24 7.58 -16.11
C GLN A 148 11.78 7.11 -15.92
N ALA A 149 11.54 5.94 -15.35
CA ALA A 149 10.19 5.35 -15.24
C ALA A 149 9.49 5.54 -13.87
N PHE A 150 9.99 6.42 -13.02
CA PHE A 150 9.31 6.75 -11.76
C PHE A 150 8.87 8.23 -11.77
N PHE A 151 7.70 8.46 -12.31
CA PHE A 151 6.94 9.69 -12.07
C PHE A 151 5.53 9.35 -11.57
#